data_dd1705845e8a5f8b691d5d69820adde0
#
_entry.id   dd1705845e8a5f8b691d5d69820adde0
#
_cell.length_a   1.000
_cell.length_b   1.000
_cell.length_c   1.000
_cell.angle_alpha   90.00
_cell.angle_beta   90.00
_cell.angle_gamma   90.00
#
_symmetry.space_group_name_H-M   'P 1'
#
loop_
_entity.id
_entity.type
_entity.pdbx_description
1 polymer ?
#
loop_
_entity_poly.entity_id
_entity_poly.type
_entity_poly.pdbx_seq_one_letter_code
_entity_poly.pdbx_strand_id
1 'polypeptide(L)'
;MRPLSRLWRSLEALPGLLAIPAFWEFHCGPDFEFIRPYLRVTDMEAGSYPCPRPNWPLCPRRIVDYGNGQYAALCRDPHGLCERVELTRKDVLLHGLDLAGFTRALAGPLGVNWQAPKERNDGIFAIGLSLCRETRAQPVFLAIPLDSTRLRRSLHELLLGSSGPFVLITPTRRHHTVEVQELLQRRGIVLSTLDEQIAVNGLGEFAAIEPAEMPGPLPSTPVADRERVVREFLERHRCKVKDIQDAAGVDPSDYYKWRKGALKD
;
A
#
# COMPACT_ATOMS: atom_id res chain seq x y z
N MET A 1 -2.76 13.68 15.70
CA MET A 1 -2.01 12.71 14.85
C MET A 1 -2.18 13.11 13.39
N ARG A 2 -1.11 13.01 12.59
CA ARG A 2 -1.12 13.37 11.16
C ARG A 2 -1.01 12.10 10.31
N PRO A 3 -1.94 11.84 9.37
CA PRO A 3 -1.84 10.71 8.46
C PRO A 3 -0.72 10.92 7.44
N LEU A 4 -0.11 9.82 6.98
CA LEU A 4 1.02 9.81 6.04
C LEU A 4 0.61 9.20 4.69
N SER A 5 -0.51 9.64 4.15
CA SER A 5 -1.13 9.02 2.96
C SER A 5 -0.23 9.03 1.73
N ARG A 6 0.62 10.04 1.54
CA ARG A 6 1.55 10.10 0.42
C ARG A 6 2.73 9.15 0.63
N LEU A 7 3.25 9.07 1.85
CA LEU A 7 4.33 8.12 2.17
C LEU A 7 3.91 6.69 1.83
N TRP A 8 2.74 6.25 2.31
CA TRP A 8 2.29 4.87 2.07
C TRP A 8 2.10 4.57 0.58
N ARG A 9 1.54 5.49 -0.18
CA ARG A 9 1.39 5.36 -1.64
C ARG A 9 2.73 5.37 -2.37
N SER A 10 3.73 6.10 -1.88
CA SER A 10 5.05 6.14 -2.51
C SER A 10 5.77 4.81 -2.42
N LEU A 11 5.59 4.05 -1.33
CA LEU A 11 6.14 2.70 -1.21
C LEU A 11 5.63 1.76 -2.31
N GLU A 12 4.36 1.92 -2.71
CA GLU A 12 3.73 1.13 -3.78
C GLU A 12 4.02 1.67 -5.19
N ALA A 13 4.57 2.88 -5.30
CA ALA A 13 4.85 3.53 -6.58
C ALA A 13 6.31 3.40 -7.02
N LEU A 14 7.24 3.15 -6.09
CA LEU A 14 8.67 3.15 -6.35
C LEU A 14 9.21 1.71 -6.47
N PRO A 15 9.56 1.26 -7.69
CA PRO A 15 10.06 -0.09 -7.93
C PRO A 15 11.32 -0.38 -7.11
N GLY A 16 11.32 -1.52 -6.41
CA GLY A 16 12.45 -1.94 -5.58
C GLY A 16 12.74 -1.02 -4.40
N LEU A 17 11.86 -0.07 -4.07
CA LEU A 17 12.04 0.95 -3.03
C LEU A 17 13.36 1.73 -3.24
N LEU A 18 13.67 2.01 -4.51
CA LEU A 18 14.92 2.58 -4.95
C LEU A 18 14.67 3.74 -5.92
N ALA A 19 15.07 4.96 -5.55
CA ALA A 19 14.91 6.15 -6.38
C ALA A 19 15.89 7.25 -5.96
N ILE A 20 16.11 8.24 -6.82
CA ILE A 20 16.84 9.46 -6.43
C ILE A 20 16.04 10.28 -5.41
N PRO A 21 16.70 11.12 -4.59
CA PRO A 21 16.01 11.95 -3.59
C PRO A 21 14.84 12.74 -4.15
N ALA A 22 15.01 13.34 -5.33
CA ALA A 22 13.97 14.13 -5.99
C ALA A 22 12.71 13.33 -6.36
N PHE A 23 12.81 12.01 -6.68
CA PHE A 23 11.64 11.17 -6.88
C PHE A 23 10.99 10.78 -5.55
N TRP A 24 11.77 10.46 -4.52
CA TRP A 24 11.25 10.24 -3.19
C TRP A 24 10.46 11.46 -2.70
N GLU A 25 11.04 12.64 -2.80
CA GLU A 25 10.41 13.91 -2.41
C GLU A 25 9.14 14.19 -3.25
N PHE A 26 9.19 13.98 -4.57
CA PHE A 26 8.05 14.15 -5.46
C PHE A 26 6.87 13.25 -5.07
N HIS A 27 7.11 11.97 -4.79
CA HIS A 27 6.07 11.02 -4.44
C HIS A 27 5.56 11.21 -3.01
N CYS A 28 6.46 11.37 -2.04
CA CYS A 28 6.10 11.55 -0.63
C CYS A 28 5.55 12.95 -0.33
N GLY A 29 5.95 13.97 -1.12
CA GLY A 29 5.57 15.36 -0.85
C GLY A 29 5.93 15.78 0.58
N PRO A 30 4.97 16.35 1.35
CA PRO A 30 5.23 16.79 2.72
C PRO A 30 5.56 15.64 3.69
N ASP A 31 5.33 14.38 3.31
CA ASP A 31 5.66 13.21 4.15
C ASP A 31 7.12 12.76 3.98
N PHE A 32 7.88 13.38 3.07
CA PHE A 32 9.27 13.01 2.77
C PHE A 32 10.18 13.07 3.99
N GLU A 33 9.99 14.03 4.87
CA GLU A 33 10.78 14.19 6.09
C GLU A 33 10.75 12.94 7.00
N PHE A 34 9.64 12.17 6.97
CA PHE A 34 9.48 10.98 7.82
C PHE A 34 10.14 9.73 7.22
N ILE A 35 10.30 9.64 5.89
CA ILE A 35 11.01 8.53 5.26
C ILE A 35 12.50 8.80 5.10
N ARG A 36 12.90 10.07 4.96
CA ARG A 36 14.27 10.50 4.72
C ARG A 36 15.31 9.86 5.66
N PRO A 37 15.07 9.72 6.99
CA PRO A 37 16.03 9.08 7.89
C PRO A 37 16.34 7.62 7.56
N TYR A 38 15.44 6.96 6.81
CA TYR A 38 15.56 5.55 6.42
C TYR A 38 16.08 5.37 4.99
N LEU A 39 16.42 6.46 4.29
CA LEU A 39 17.00 6.34 2.95
C LEU A 39 18.52 6.20 3.06
N ARG A 40 19.07 5.24 2.32
CA ARG A 40 20.52 4.99 2.23
C ARG A 40 20.96 5.18 0.79
N VAL A 41 22.01 5.98 0.62
CA VAL A 41 22.64 6.17 -0.68
C VAL A 41 23.25 4.85 -1.17
N THR A 42 23.09 4.58 -2.46
CA THR A 42 23.73 3.47 -3.15
C THR A 42 24.84 4.00 -4.07
N ASP A 43 25.55 3.09 -4.72
CA ASP A 43 26.53 3.39 -5.77
C ASP A 43 25.90 3.47 -7.18
N MET A 44 24.59 3.20 -7.30
CA MET A 44 23.87 3.20 -8.57
C MET A 44 23.37 4.61 -8.93
N GLU A 45 23.46 4.95 -10.23
CA GLU A 45 22.99 6.20 -10.77
C GLU A 45 21.67 6.03 -11.54
N ALA A 46 20.80 7.02 -11.45
CA ALA A 46 19.54 7.04 -12.15
C ALA A 46 19.69 7.57 -13.58
N GLY A 47 18.89 7.02 -14.50
CA GLY A 47 18.81 7.54 -15.90
C GLY A 47 17.75 8.62 -16.11
N SER A 48 16.93 8.94 -15.08
CA SER A 48 15.83 9.90 -15.20
C SER A 48 15.64 10.75 -13.94
N TYR A 49 15.09 11.97 -14.16
CA TYR A 49 14.84 12.97 -13.12
C TYR A 49 13.38 13.46 -13.21
N PRO A 50 12.67 13.74 -12.12
CA PRO A 50 11.26 14.14 -12.15
C PRO A 50 11.08 15.48 -12.91
N CYS A 51 9.95 15.57 -13.60
CA CYS A 51 9.53 16.80 -14.24
C CYS A 51 8.76 17.67 -13.24
N PRO A 52 9.04 18.98 -13.11
CA PRO A 52 8.35 19.85 -12.16
C PRO A 52 6.90 20.17 -12.55
N ARG A 53 6.46 19.79 -13.76
CA ARG A 53 5.08 20.03 -14.21
C ARG A 53 4.13 19.03 -13.57
N PRO A 54 3.19 19.46 -12.70
CA PRO A 54 2.33 18.55 -11.94
C PRO A 54 1.36 17.74 -12.82
N ASN A 55 1.04 18.22 -14.01
CA ASN A 55 0.09 17.59 -14.93
C ASN A 55 0.73 16.66 -15.98
N TRP A 56 2.03 16.41 -15.89
CA TRP A 56 2.75 15.60 -16.87
C TRP A 56 3.57 14.49 -16.19
N PRO A 57 2.93 13.49 -15.56
CA PRO A 57 3.64 12.41 -14.86
C PRO A 57 4.48 11.54 -15.82
N LEU A 58 4.30 11.68 -17.13
CA LEU A 58 4.89 10.83 -18.16
C LEU A 58 6.12 11.43 -18.85
N CYS A 59 6.63 12.58 -18.43
CA CYS A 59 7.85 13.17 -18.98
C CYS A 59 9.00 13.16 -17.95
N PRO A 60 9.59 11.99 -17.61
CA PRO A 60 10.81 11.98 -16.86
C PRO A 60 11.90 12.61 -17.72
N ARG A 61 12.58 13.61 -17.19
CA ARG A 61 13.75 14.20 -17.83
C ARG A 61 14.84 13.15 -17.95
N ARG A 62 15.57 13.16 -19.04
CA ARG A 62 16.76 12.32 -19.19
C ARG A 62 17.92 12.94 -18.43
N ILE A 63 18.62 12.17 -17.61
CA ILE A 63 19.90 12.56 -17.03
C ILE A 63 20.99 12.33 -18.08
N VAL A 64 21.84 13.32 -18.25
CA VAL A 64 23.02 13.29 -19.13
C VAL A 64 24.24 13.55 -18.25
N ASP A 65 25.20 12.66 -18.30
CA ASP A 65 26.53 12.84 -17.72
C ASP A 65 27.42 13.54 -18.75
N TYR A 66 28.01 14.69 -18.35
CA TYR A 66 28.94 15.44 -19.19
C TYR A 66 30.40 15.12 -18.87
N GLY A 67 30.65 14.19 -17.94
CA GLY A 67 31.98 13.91 -17.38
C GLY A 67 32.31 14.87 -16.23
N ASN A 68 33.40 14.56 -15.54
CA ASN A 68 33.91 15.37 -14.40
C ASN A 68 32.90 15.57 -13.27
N GLY A 69 31.90 14.68 -13.13
CA GLY A 69 30.87 14.77 -12.10
C GLY A 69 29.80 15.83 -12.39
N GLN A 70 29.71 16.33 -13.60
CA GLN A 70 28.68 17.27 -14.07
C GLN A 70 27.56 16.49 -14.76
N TYR A 71 26.35 16.67 -14.26
CA TYR A 71 25.14 16.05 -14.78
C TYR A 71 24.10 17.12 -15.11
N ALA A 72 23.20 16.83 -16.03
CA ALA A 72 22.02 17.66 -16.24
C ALA A 72 20.79 16.83 -16.56
N ALA A 73 19.64 17.30 -16.09
CA ALA A 73 18.34 16.74 -16.46
C ALA A 73 17.73 17.51 -17.63
N LEU A 74 17.59 16.83 -18.77
CA LEU A 74 17.07 17.41 -20.01
C LEU A 74 15.64 16.95 -20.25
N CYS A 75 14.76 17.89 -20.66
CA CYS A 75 13.40 17.58 -21.07
C CYS A 75 13.41 16.66 -22.31
N ARG A 76 12.51 15.65 -22.30
CA ARG A 76 12.30 14.76 -23.46
C ARG A 76 11.26 15.30 -24.44
N ASP A 77 10.55 16.37 -24.07
CA ASP A 77 9.58 17.01 -24.95
C ASP A 77 10.31 17.66 -26.11
N PRO A 78 9.98 17.30 -27.36
CA PRO A 78 10.62 17.90 -28.57
C PRO A 78 10.42 19.41 -28.64
N HIS A 79 9.41 19.97 -28.01
CA HIS A 79 9.18 21.40 -27.94
C HIS A 79 9.98 22.12 -26.84
N GLY A 80 10.80 21.40 -26.07
CA GLY A 80 11.73 21.99 -25.13
C GLY A 80 11.11 22.85 -24.02
N LEU A 81 9.88 22.50 -23.60
CA LEU A 81 9.05 23.30 -22.69
C LEU A 81 9.57 23.41 -21.25
N CYS A 82 10.61 22.67 -20.90
CA CYS A 82 11.17 22.65 -19.54
C CYS A 82 12.64 23.06 -19.56
N GLU A 83 13.01 23.98 -18.68
CA GLU A 83 14.40 24.38 -18.52
C GLU A 83 15.29 23.19 -18.11
N ARG A 84 16.54 23.22 -18.57
CA ARG A 84 17.58 22.30 -18.13
C ARG A 84 17.82 22.49 -16.63
N VAL A 85 18.02 21.39 -15.91
CA VAL A 85 18.41 21.41 -14.49
C VAL A 85 19.81 20.86 -14.36
N GLU A 86 20.71 21.66 -13.83
CA GLU A 86 22.05 21.22 -13.46
C GLU A 86 21.98 20.34 -12.22
N LEU A 87 22.68 19.22 -12.25
CA LEU A 87 22.71 18.21 -11.21
C LEU A 87 24.15 17.90 -10.81
N THR A 88 24.31 17.49 -9.59
CA THR A 88 25.55 16.93 -9.06
C THR A 88 25.45 15.41 -8.99
N ARG A 89 26.58 14.73 -8.75
CA ARG A 89 26.57 13.28 -8.54
C ARG A 89 25.62 12.85 -7.41
N LYS A 90 25.47 13.65 -6.36
CA LYS A 90 24.56 13.36 -5.23
C LYS A 90 23.09 13.33 -5.65
N ASP A 91 22.73 14.17 -6.64
CA ASP A 91 21.35 14.28 -7.11
C ASP A 91 20.95 13.11 -8.01
N VAL A 92 21.92 12.41 -8.60
CA VAL A 92 21.67 11.29 -9.50
C VAL A 92 21.86 9.93 -8.85
N LEU A 93 22.48 9.84 -7.67
CA LEU A 93 22.62 8.59 -6.93
C LEU A 93 21.27 8.09 -6.43
N LEU A 94 21.02 6.80 -6.61
CA LEU A 94 19.83 6.17 -6.08
C LEU A 94 19.93 6.00 -4.57
N HIS A 95 18.82 6.24 -3.89
CA HIS A 95 18.64 6.00 -2.48
C HIS A 95 17.65 4.87 -2.29
N GLY A 96 18.08 3.81 -1.61
CA GLY A 96 17.24 2.68 -1.24
C GLY A 96 16.65 2.83 0.16
N LEU A 97 15.48 2.28 0.39
CA LEU A 97 14.88 2.23 1.71
C LEU A 97 15.64 1.22 2.60
N ASP A 98 16.17 1.69 3.73
CA ASP A 98 16.61 0.83 4.82
C ASP A 98 15.38 0.16 5.47
N LEU A 99 14.97 -0.94 4.87
CA LEU A 99 13.78 -1.67 5.31
C LEU A 99 13.90 -2.14 6.76
N ALA A 100 15.11 -2.46 7.22
CA ALA A 100 15.35 -2.89 8.60
C ALA A 100 15.12 -1.76 9.59
N GLY A 101 15.72 -0.58 9.36
CA GLY A 101 15.50 0.59 10.17
C GLY A 101 14.04 1.06 10.16
N PHE A 102 13.43 1.07 8.97
CA PHE A 102 12.05 1.49 8.78
C PHE A 102 11.04 0.56 9.49
N THR A 103 11.14 -0.76 9.28
CA THR A 103 10.23 -1.71 9.94
C THR A 103 10.44 -1.79 11.45
N ARG A 104 11.67 -1.55 11.93
CA ARG A 104 11.94 -1.44 13.37
C ARG A 104 11.21 -0.26 13.99
N ALA A 105 11.19 0.89 13.31
CA ALA A 105 10.46 2.07 13.79
C ALA A 105 8.93 1.86 13.80
N LEU A 106 8.40 1.05 12.88
CA LEU A 106 6.98 0.71 12.82
C LEU A 106 6.57 -0.38 13.82
N ALA A 107 7.50 -1.17 14.32
CA ALA A 107 7.20 -2.40 15.09
C ALA A 107 6.42 -2.13 16.37
N GLY A 108 6.83 -1.12 17.15
CA GLY A 108 6.13 -0.74 18.38
C GLY A 108 4.68 -0.34 18.11
N PRO A 109 4.44 0.66 17.26
CA PRO A 109 3.10 1.07 16.87
C PRO A 109 2.22 -0.04 16.29
N LEU A 110 2.80 -1.02 15.58
CA LEU A 110 2.08 -2.16 14.99
C LEU A 110 1.87 -3.31 15.99
N GLY A 111 2.39 -3.24 17.20
CA GLY A 111 2.34 -4.35 18.14
C GLY A 111 3.08 -5.58 17.65
N VAL A 112 4.24 -5.40 17.03
CA VAL A 112 5.08 -6.47 16.46
C VAL A 112 6.34 -6.66 17.29
N ASN A 113 6.62 -7.89 17.71
CA ASN A 113 7.93 -8.28 18.20
C ASN A 113 8.87 -8.38 16.98
N TRP A 114 9.63 -7.31 16.75
CA TRP A 114 10.39 -7.09 15.53
C TRP A 114 11.50 -8.13 15.34
N GLN A 115 11.66 -8.54 14.09
CA GLN A 115 12.80 -9.32 13.61
C GLN A 115 13.32 -8.65 12.34
N ALA A 116 14.64 -8.81 12.07
CA ALA A 116 15.23 -8.27 10.87
C ALA A 116 14.46 -8.76 9.63
N PRO A 117 14.04 -7.87 8.72
CA PRO A 117 13.22 -8.23 7.58
C PRO A 117 13.89 -9.31 6.75
N LYS A 118 13.15 -10.35 6.46
CA LYS A 118 13.57 -11.41 5.56
C LYS A 118 12.61 -11.51 4.41
N GLU A 119 13.09 -11.25 3.21
CA GLU A 119 12.30 -11.42 2.01
C GLU A 119 11.91 -12.89 1.85
N ARG A 120 10.63 -13.12 1.62
CA ARG A 120 10.05 -14.45 1.38
C ARG A 120 9.77 -14.64 -0.09
N ASN A 121 9.14 -13.65 -0.69
CA ASN A 121 8.78 -13.61 -2.10
C ASN A 121 8.87 -12.17 -2.57
N ASP A 122 8.75 -11.92 -3.87
CA ASP A 122 8.83 -10.59 -4.49
C ASP A 122 7.96 -9.56 -3.76
N GLY A 123 8.61 -8.66 -3.01
CA GLY A 123 7.98 -7.59 -2.25
C GLY A 123 7.25 -8.01 -0.96
N ILE A 124 7.41 -9.25 -0.46
CA ILE A 124 6.87 -9.71 0.83
C ILE A 124 8.00 -10.02 1.81
N PHE A 125 7.98 -9.36 2.96
CA PHE A 125 9.01 -9.42 3.99
C PHE A 125 8.43 -9.92 5.31
N ALA A 126 9.01 -10.97 5.89
CA ALA A 126 8.73 -11.36 7.27
C ALA A 126 9.41 -10.34 8.19
N ILE A 127 8.65 -9.68 9.07
CA ILE A 127 9.13 -8.59 9.94
C ILE A 127 9.07 -8.89 11.43
N GLY A 128 8.47 -10.00 11.83
CA GLY A 128 8.40 -10.43 13.22
C GLY A 128 7.17 -11.25 13.56
N LEU A 129 6.77 -11.18 14.82
CA LEU A 129 5.61 -11.89 15.38
C LEU A 129 4.65 -10.87 16.02
N SER A 130 3.34 -11.11 15.92
CA SER A 130 2.34 -10.27 16.60
C SER A 130 2.42 -10.40 18.11
N LEU A 131 2.21 -9.28 18.83
CA LEU A 131 2.18 -9.24 20.31
C LEU A 131 0.77 -9.43 20.88
N CYS A 132 -0.20 -9.90 20.09
CA CYS A 132 -1.56 -10.10 20.59
C CYS A 132 -1.59 -11.05 21.79
N ARG A 133 -2.13 -10.58 22.92
CA ARG A 133 -2.15 -11.34 24.19
C ARG A 133 -3.18 -12.47 24.20
N GLU A 134 -4.19 -12.40 23.36
CA GLU A 134 -5.34 -13.31 23.37
C GLU A 134 -5.20 -14.48 22.40
N THR A 135 -4.27 -14.40 21.47
CA THR A 135 -4.06 -15.41 20.44
C THR A 135 -2.60 -15.86 20.41
N ARG A 136 -2.35 -17.05 19.86
CA ARG A 136 -0.99 -17.53 19.61
C ARG A 136 -0.25 -16.51 18.74
N ALA A 137 0.99 -16.17 19.11
CA ALA A 137 1.83 -15.29 18.33
C ALA A 137 1.88 -15.74 16.86
N GLN A 138 1.52 -14.83 15.95
CA GLN A 138 1.41 -15.11 14.51
C GLN A 138 2.54 -14.40 13.76
N PRO A 139 3.10 -15.01 12.70
CA PRO A 139 4.03 -14.33 11.81
C PRO A 139 3.40 -13.08 11.22
N VAL A 140 4.18 -12.01 11.14
CA VAL A 140 3.76 -10.74 10.52
C VAL A 140 4.59 -10.52 9.26
N PHE A 141 3.87 -10.32 8.16
CA PHE A 141 4.47 -10.02 6.86
C PHE A 141 4.10 -8.60 6.42
N LEU A 142 5.08 -7.86 5.94
CA LEU A 142 4.87 -6.61 5.22
C LEU A 142 4.97 -6.90 3.72
N ALA A 143 3.89 -6.64 2.99
CA ALA A 143 3.86 -6.73 1.54
C ALA A 143 3.84 -5.33 0.93
N ILE A 144 4.77 -5.05 0.02
CA ILE A 144 4.89 -3.77 -0.69
C ILE A 144 4.71 -4.04 -2.19
N PRO A 145 3.47 -4.21 -2.65
CA PRO A 145 3.18 -4.55 -4.04
C PRO A 145 3.24 -3.31 -4.94
N LEU A 146 3.76 -3.47 -6.15
CA LEU A 146 3.66 -2.44 -7.20
C LEU A 146 2.31 -2.47 -7.92
N ASP A 147 1.68 -3.65 -7.97
CA ASP A 147 0.37 -3.86 -8.59
C ASP A 147 -0.35 -5.06 -7.97
N SER A 148 -1.65 -5.18 -8.25
CA SER A 148 -2.51 -6.24 -7.72
C SER A 148 -2.14 -7.64 -8.24
N THR A 149 -1.60 -7.75 -9.45
CA THR A 149 -1.20 -9.03 -10.04
C THR A 149 0.02 -9.60 -9.32
N ARG A 150 1.01 -8.74 -9.03
CA ARG A 150 2.19 -9.13 -8.23
C ARG A 150 1.78 -9.52 -6.82
N LEU A 151 0.95 -8.72 -6.16
CA LEU A 151 0.44 -9.06 -4.83
C LEU A 151 -0.21 -10.45 -4.81
N ARG A 152 -1.12 -10.72 -5.75
CA ARG A 152 -1.79 -12.01 -5.85
C ARG A 152 -0.81 -13.17 -6.05
N ARG A 153 0.16 -13.03 -6.97
CA ARG A 153 1.19 -14.06 -7.22
C ARG A 153 2.00 -14.35 -5.96
N SER A 154 2.57 -13.31 -5.36
CA SER A 154 3.40 -13.45 -4.17
C SER A 154 2.64 -14.03 -2.98
N LEU A 155 1.34 -13.71 -2.85
CA LEU A 155 0.46 -14.31 -1.85
C LEU A 155 0.23 -15.80 -2.10
N HIS A 156 -0.04 -16.22 -3.32
CA HIS A 156 -0.18 -17.65 -3.63
C HIS A 156 1.08 -18.44 -3.26
N GLU A 157 2.25 -17.93 -3.60
CA GLU A 157 3.53 -18.55 -3.25
C GLU A 157 3.74 -18.58 -1.72
N LEU A 158 3.42 -17.48 -1.01
CA LEU A 158 3.50 -17.43 0.46
C LEU A 158 2.58 -18.46 1.11
N LEU A 159 1.37 -18.61 0.60
CA LEU A 159 0.37 -19.56 1.09
C LEU A 159 0.77 -21.02 0.87
N LEU A 160 1.50 -21.33 -0.19
CA LEU A 160 2.05 -22.67 -0.42
C LEU A 160 3.14 -23.03 0.61
N GLY A 161 3.90 -22.03 1.08
CA GLY A 161 4.95 -22.20 2.07
C GLY A 161 4.53 -22.03 3.53
N SER A 162 3.29 -21.62 3.79
CA SER A 162 2.80 -21.29 5.14
C SER A 162 1.75 -22.29 5.61
N SER A 163 1.99 -22.91 6.77
CA SER A 163 1.09 -23.95 7.34
C SER A 163 0.08 -23.42 8.37
N GLY A 164 0.07 -22.13 8.68
CA GLY A 164 -0.80 -21.53 9.70
C GLY A 164 -1.23 -20.10 9.39
N PRO A 165 -2.10 -19.53 10.25
CA PRO A 165 -2.54 -18.16 10.13
C PRO A 165 -1.39 -17.18 10.34
N PHE A 166 -1.46 -16.02 9.68
CA PHE A 166 -0.50 -14.93 9.81
C PHE A 166 -1.19 -13.57 9.66
N VAL A 167 -0.46 -12.51 9.95
CA VAL A 167 -0.90 -11.14 9.69
C VAL A 167 -0.18 -10.63 8.45
N LEU A 168 -0.93 -10.11 7.48
CA LEU A 168 -0.41 -9.45 6.30
C LEU A 168 -0.67 -7.94 6.40
N ILE A 169 0.37 -7.15 6.30
CA ILE A 169 0.29 -5.69 6.30
C ILE A 169 0.71 -5.18 4.94
N THR A 170 -0.07 -4.27 4.35
CA THR A 170 0.28 -3.56 3.12
C THR A 170 0.35 -2.05 3.39
N PRO A 171 1.02 -1.24 2.56
CA PRO A 171 1.02 0.21 2.74
C PRO A 171 -0.38 0.82 2.68
N THR A 172 -1.18 0.44 1.67
CA THR A 172 -2.56 0.91 1.48
C THR A 172 -3.47 -0.22 0.98
N ARG A 173 -4.79 0.06 0.86
CA ARG A 173 -5.76 -0.87 0.24
C ARG A 173 -5.74 -0.87 -1.29
N ARG A 174 -4.88 -0.10 -1.93
CA ARG A 174 -4.89 0.12 -3.38
C ARG A 174 -4.89 -1.15 -4.21
N HIS A 175 -4.20 -2.17 -3.76
CA HIS A 175 -4.03 -3.44 -4.47
C HIS A 175 -4.86 -4.59 -3.89
N HIS A 176 -5.78 -4.30 -2.97
CA HIS A 176 -6.69 -5.27 -2.38
C HIS A 176 -7.88 -5.52 -3.33
N THR A 177 -7.76 -6.51 -4.19
CA THR A 177 -8.89 -6.98 -4.99
C THR A 177 -9.81 -7.86 -4.15
N VAL A 178 -11.07 -8.01 -4.57
CA VAL A 178 -12.02 -8.92 -3.92
C VAL A 178 -11.46 -10.33 -3.82
N GLU A 179 -10.80 -10.82 -4.88
CA GLU A 179 -10.16 -12.14 -4.92
C GLU A 179 -9.08 -12.31 -3.84
N VAL A 180 -8.26 -11.26 -3.62
CA VAL A 180 -7.22 -11.27 -2.59
C VAL A 180 -7.87 -11.31 -1.21
N GLN A 181 -8.90 -10.50 -0.97
CA GLN A 181 -9.60 -10.46 0.31
C GLN A 181 -10.27 -11.81 0.64
N GLU A 182 -10.99 -12.39 -0.32
CA GLU A 182 -11.61 -13.71 -0.15
C GLU A 182 -10.58 -14.82 0.10
N LEU A 183 -9.46 -14.80 -0.63
CA LEU A 183 -8.37 -15.77 -0.45
C LEU A 183 -7.82 -15.75 0.98
N LEU A 184 -7.56 -14.55 1.49
CA LEU A 184 -7.02 -14.35 2.85
C LEU A 184 -8.05 -14.71 3.92
N GLN A 185 -9.30 -14.32 3.74
CA GLN A 185 -10.39 -14.63 4.67
C GLN A 185 -10.62 -16.13 4.80
N ARG A 186 -10.64 -16.89 3.68
CA ARG A 186 -10.77 -18.35 3.68
C ARG A 186 -9.65 -19.06 4.44
N ARG A 187 -8.48 -18.44 4.55
CA ARG A 187 -7.31 -18.97 5.26
C ARG A 187 -7.16 -18.44 6.68
N GLY A 188 -8.10 -17.62 7.16
CA GLY A 188 -8.06 -17.01 8.48
C GLY A 188 -6.88 -16.03 8.65
N ILE A 189 -6.45 -15.39 7.57
CA ILE A 189 -5.34 -14.44 7.57
C ILE A 189 -5.88 -13.04 7.81
N VAL A 190 -5.27 -12.34 8.75
CA VAL A 190 -5.62 -10.94 9.05
C VAL A 190 -4.93 -10.05 8.04
N LEU A 191 -5.71 -9.26 7.29
CA LEU A 191 -5.22 -8.24 6.36
C LEU A 191 -5.39 -6.86 6.98
N SER A 192 -4.32 -6.08 6.99
CA SER A 192 -4.29 -4.73 7.55
C SER A 192 -3.46 -3.80 6.67
N THR A 193 -3.56 -2.48 6.91
CA THR A 193 -2.83 -1.48 6.13
C THR A 193 -2.11 -0.48 7.03
N LEU A 194 -0.95 0.02 6.57
CA LEU A 194 -0.19 1.03 7.30
C LEU A 194 -0.92 2.36 7.38
N ASP A 195 -1.63 2.76 6.31
CA ASP A 195 -2.36 4.03 6.25
C ASP A 195 -3.54 4.11 7.25
N GLU A 196 -4.06 2.97 7.69
CA GLU A 196 -5.12 2.88 8.70
C GLU A 196 -4.60 2.71 10.13
N GLN A 197 -3.38 2.18 10.28
CA GLN A 197 -2.83 1.86 11.59
C GLN A 197 -1.80 2.86 12.09
N ILE A 198 -1.11 3.56 11.18
CA ILE A 198 0.06 4.37 11.52
C ILE A 198 -0.14 5.82 11.11
N ALA A 199 0.08 6.69 12.07
CA ALA A 199 0.19 8.14 11.88
C ALA A 199 1.47 8.65 12.52
N VAL A 200 1.72 9.94 12.40
CA VAL A 200 2.80 10.62 13.12
C VAL A 200 2.21 11.39 14.31
N ASN A 201 2.85 11.26 15.46
CA ASN A 201 2.53 12.03 16.66
C ASN A 201 3.08 13.46 16.60
N GLY A 202 2.81 14.27 17.62
CA GLY A 202 3.31 15.65 17.72
C GLY A 202 4.83 15.77 17.83
N LEU A 203 5.54 14.67 18.09
CA LEU A 203 7.02 14.61 18.18
C LEU A 203 7.67 14.19 16.84
N GLY A 204 6.87 13.92 15.80
CA GLY A 204 7.38 13.46 14.53
C GLY A 204 7.69 11.95 14.46
N GLU A 205 7.20 11.17 15.42
CA GLU A 205 7.43 9.74 15.51
C GLU A 205 6.21 8.94 15.01
N PHE A 206 6.46 7.75 14.43
CA PHE A 206 5.38 6.83 14.09
C PHE A 206 4.64 6.37 15.35
N ALA A 207 3.32 6.46 15.32
CA ALA A 207 2.45 6.09 16.41
C ALA A 207 1.23 5.34 15.87
N ALA A 208 0.70 4.41 16.66
CA ALA A 208 -0.55 3.73 16.34
C ALA A 208 -1.69 4.76 16.28
N ILE A 209 -2.48 4.68 15.24
CA ILE A 209 -3.79 5.33 15.23
C ILE A 209 -4.62 4.53 16.22
N GLU A 210 -5.02 5.14 17.35
CA GLU A 210 -5.99 4.49 18.23
C GLU A 210 -7.19 4.11 17.35
N PRO A 211 -7.57 2.83 17.30
CA PRO A 211 -8.77 2.47 16.56
C PRO A 211 -9.88 3.32 17.19
N ALA A 212 -10.47 4.21 16.39
CA ALA A 212 -11.78 4.74 16.74
C ALA A 212 -12.57 3.50 17.14
N GLU A 213 -13.08 3.44 18.39
CA GLU A 213 -13.74 2.27 18.96
C GLU A 213 -14.47 1.51 17.86
N MET A 214 -13.85 0.41 17.42
CA MET A 214 -14.45 -0.35 16.32
C MET A 214 -15.85 -0.70 16.83
N PRO A 215 -16.90 -0.31 16.11
CA PRO A 215 -18.20 -0.82 16.42
C PRO A 215 -18.00 -2.34 16.47
N GLY A 216 -18.33 -2.93 17.64
CA GLY A 216 -18.15 -4.36 17.87
C GLY A 216 -18.66 -5.15 16.67
N PRO A 217 -18.25 -6.41 16.45
CA PRO A 217 -18.56 -7.15 15.23
C PRO A 217 -20.03 -6.90 14.90
N LEU A 218 -20.27 -6.34 13.71
CA LEU A 218 -21.63 -6.03 13.27
C LEU A 218 -22.45 -7.30 13.55
N PRO A 219 -23.48 -7.23 14.42
CA PRO A 219 -24.30 -8.39 14.69
C PRO A 219 -24.74 -8.90 13.32
N SER A 220 -24.52 -10.20 13.06
CA SER A 220 -24.89 -10.83 11.79
C SER A 220 -26.30 -10.36 11.46
N THR A 221 -26.41 -9.47 10.45
CA THR A 221 -27.65 -8.75 10.17
C THR A 221 -28.72 -9.76 9.87
N PRO A 222 -29.81 -9.87 10.63
CA PRO A 222 -30.88 -10.82 10.36
C PRO A 222 -31.36 -10.64 8.92
N VAL A 223 -31.76 -11.71 8.26
CA VAL A 223 -32.24 -11.68 6.86
C VAL A 223 -33.28 -10.58 6.60
N ALA A 224 -34.13 -10.33 7.59
CA ALA A 224 -35.10 -9.25 7.57
C ALA A 224 -34.50 -7.84 7.46
N ASP A 225 -33.33 -7.61 8.04
CA ASP A 225 -32.64 -6.31 7.97
C ASP A 225 -31.94 -6.12 6.61
N ARG A 226 -31.49 -7.19 5.96
CA ARG A 226 -30.89 -7.10 4.61
C ARG A 226 -31.91 -6.61 3.58
N GLU A 227 -33.14 -7.13 3.64
CA GLU A 227 -34.20 -6.66 2.76
C GLU A 227 -34.55 -5.17 2.96
N ARG A 228 -34.55 -4.72 4.20
CA ARG A 228 -34.77 -3.31 4.55
C ARG A 228 -33.67 -2.42 3.96
N VAL A 229 -32.38 -2.77 4.19
CA VAL A 229 -31.23 -2.00 3.70
C VAL A 229 -31.25 -1.90 2.16
N VAL A 230 -31.50 -3.02 1.46
CA VAL A 230 -31.61 -3.01 0.00
C VAL A 230 -32.77 -2.15 -0.47
N ARG A 231 -33.92 -2.25 0.17
CA ARG A 231 -35.10 -1.43 -0.17
C ARG A 231 -34.82 0.06 0.03
N GLU A 232 -34.28 0.46 1.18
CA GLU A 232 -33.89 1.86 1.46
C GLU A 232 -32.86 2.37 0.46
N PHE A 233 -31.89 1.54 0.06
CA PHE A 233 -30.90 1.89 -0.97
C PHE A 233 -31.56 2.13 -2.33
N LEU A 234 -32.44 1.22 -2.77
CA LEU A 234 -33.17 1.31 -4.05
C LEU A 234 -34.06 2.56 -4.09
N GLU A 235 -34.77 2.85 -2.99
CA GLU A 235 -35.62 4.03 -2.87
C GLU A 235 -34.80 5.34 -2.90
N ARG A 236 -33.69 5.39 -2.13
CA ARG A 236 -32.81 6.57 -2.05
C ARG A 236 -32.17 6.91 -3.40
N HIS A 237 -31.74 5.89 -4.14
CA HIS A 237 -31.04 6.08 -5.42
C HIS A 237 -31.97 5.95 -6.64
N ARG A 238 -33.27 5.73 -6.44
CA ARG A 238 -34.26 5.55 -7.51
C ARG A 238 -33.87 4.51 -8.54
N CYS A 239 -33.14 3.46 -8.12
CA CYS A 239 -32.68 2.37 -8.98
C CYS A 239 -33.64 1.18 -8.89
N LYS A 240 -33.67 0.36 -9.96
CA LYS A 240 -34.31 -0.95 -9.95
C LYS A 240 -33.29 -2.02 -9.59
N VAL A 241 -33.77 -3.14 -9.02
CA VAL A 241 -32.92 -4.30 -8.73
C VAL A 241 -32.13 -4.75 -9.96
N LYS A 242 -32.75 -4.69 -11.15
CA LYS A 242 -32.12 -5.03 -12.42
C LYS A 242 -30.90 -4.18 -12.73
N ASP A 243 -30.95 -2.86 -12.43
CA ASP A 243 -29.85 -1.94 -12.70
C ASP A 243 -28.63 -2.27 -11.85
N ILE A 244 -28.85 -2.75 -10.61
CA ILE A 244 -27.77 -3.21 -9.72
C ILE A 244 -27.20 -4.55 -10.21
N GLN A 245 -28.04 -5.48 -10.65
CA GLN A 245 -27.62 -6.77 -11.17
C GLN A 245 -26.77 -6.61 -12.42
N ASP A 246 -27.20 -5.74 -13.34
CA ASP A 246 -26.47 -5.46 -14.59
C ASP A 246 -25.13 -4.76 -14.30
N ALA A 247 -25.08 -3.82 -13.34
CA ALA A 247 -23.86 -3.11 -12.97
C ALA A 247 -22.85 -3.98 -12.19
N ALA A 248 -23.36 -4.92 -11.37
CA ALA A 248 -22.53 -5.80 -10.54
C ALA A 248 -22.18 -7.14 -11.26
N GLY A 249 -22.76 -7.41 -12.42
CA GLY A 249 -22.58 -8.69 -13.12
C GLY A 249 -23.11 -9.89 -12.35
N VAL A 250 -24.08 -9.69 -11.45
CA VAL A 250 -24.64 -10.75 -10.59
C VAL A 250 -25.82 -11.42 -11.28
N ASP A 251 -25.80 -12.76 -11.31
CA ASP A 251 -26.92 -13.55 -11.83
C ASP A 251 -28.18 -13.28 -11.00
N PRO A 252 -29.33 -13.00 -11.62
CA PRO A 252 -30.59 -12.78 -10.92
C PRO A 252 -30.95 -13.89 -9.94
N SER A 253 -30.64 -15.15 -10.25
CA SER A 253 -30.91 -16.29 -9.36
C SER A 253 -30.09 -16.24 -8.07
N ASP A 254 -28.85 -15.78 -8.15
CA ASP A 254 -27.96 -15.66 -7.00
C ASP A 254 -28.35 -14.48 -6.09
N TYR A 255 -28.81 -13.38 -6.65
CA TYR A 255 -29.42 -12.29 -5.88
C TYR A 255 -30.62 -12.77 -5.07
N TYR A 256 -31.53 -13.55 -5.66
CA TYR A 256 -32.71 -14.06 -4.94
C TYR A 256 -32.35 -15.11 -3.89
N LYS A 257 -31.32 -15.94 -4.13
CA LYS A 257 -30.79 -16.89 -3.13
C LYS A 257 -30.16 -16.15 -1.94
N TRP A 258 -29.34 -15.11 -2.21
CA TRP A 258 -28.75 -14.26 -1.18
C TRP A 258 -29.84 -13.56 -0.35
N ARG A 259 -30.84 -12.97 -1.00
CA ARG A 259 -31.97 -12.31 -0.35
C ARG A 259 -32.74 -13.25 0.58
N LYS A 260 -32.88 -14.53 0.22
CA LYS A 260 -33.53 -15.56 1.04
C LYS A 260 -32.59 -16.19 2.07
N GLY A 261 -31.34 -15.75 2.18
CA GLY A 261 -30.34 -16.34 3.09
C GLY A 261 -29.87 -17.75 2.67
N ALA A 262 -30.12 -18.16 1.44
CA ALA A 262 -29.70 -19.45 0.90
C ALA A 262 -28.25 -19.44 0.36
N LEU A 263 -27.67 -18.25 0.12
CA LEU A 263 -26.26 -18.04 -0.12
C LEU A 263 -25.64 -17.41 1.14
N LYS A 264 -24.54 -17.99 1.62
CA LYS A 264 -23.72 -17.35 2.65
C LYS A 264 -23.01 -16.16 2.02
N ASP A 265 -22.88 -15.09 2.79
CA ASP A 265 -22.16 -13.86 2.41
C ASP A 265 -20.73 -14.13 1.99
#